data_e08862dc0b352dbd5459ec23cc967e92
#
_entry.id   e08862dc0b352dbd5459ec23cc967e92
#
_cell.length_a   1.000
_cell.length_b   1.000
_cell.length_c   1.000
_cell.angle_alpha   90.00
_cell.angle_beta   90.00
_cell.angle_gamma   90.00
#
_symmetry.space_group_name_H-M   'P 1'
#
loop_
_entity.id
_entity.type
_entity.pdbx_description
1 polymer ?
#
loop_
_entity_poly.entity_id
_entity_poly.type
_entity_poly.pdbx_seq_one_letter_code
_entity_poly.pdbx_strand_id
1 'polypeptide(L)'
;MELEKVLQRGNGRNCPKIDFERCKKSILHDRFHFAGSYPRAQNVTWKSTNFKTILTWEPKPSADYSYTVEFSVLGGDKQKNPHCIRSSKTVCDLSSSLTDLNVYYTADVLSEPPLGATTDLIEFPYTTSPRFSPYKDTEIGKPEFKLEVSEDKKKTTLYVTDPLTALFKDGRQLNIKDIFNDHLQYKVTYRKNKSTGMKVYISKTNAIELTDLDRGVSYCFSVQAYIPSRSIDKQLGELSQPQCSNDDHQSIFEGELSLNY
;
A
#
# COMPACT_ATOMS: atom_id res chain seq x y z
N MET A 1 -45.29 -9.11 -20.56
CA MET A 1 -45.47 -9.76 -21.88
C MET A 1 -44.23 -10.51 -22.38
N GLU A 2 -43.07 -10.32 -21.79
CA GLU A 2 -41.85 -11.04 -22.22
C GLU A 2 -41.59 -12.34 -21.44
N LEU A 3 -42.10 -12.48 -20.20
CA LEU A 3 -42.02 -13.67 -19.39
C LEU A 3 -42.86 -14.87 -19.87
N GLU A 4 -43.92 -14.61 -20.63
CA GLU A 4 -44.76 -15.67 -21.19
C GLU A 4 -44.13 -16.38 -22.41
N LYS A 5 -43.21 -15.71 -23.11
CA LYS A 5 -42.55 -16.28 -24.32
C LYS A 5 -41.37 -17.25 -23.95
N VAL A 6 -40.85 -17.13 -22.76
CA VAL A 6 -39.74 -18.01 -22.28
C VAL A 6 -40.27 -19.33 -21.77
N LEU A 7 -41.52 -19.38 -21.26
CA LEU A 7 -42.14 -20.59 -20.74
C LEU A 7 -42.63 -21.57 -21.81
N GLN A 8 -42.71 -21.15 -23.08
CA GLN A 8 -43.17 -22.00 -24.18
C GLN A 8 -42.05 -22.76 -24.91
N ARG A 9 -40.77 -22.56 -24.58
CA ARG A 9 -39.63 -23.20 -25.26
C ARG A 9 -38.81 -24.18 -24.40
N GLY A 10 -39.21 -24.45 -23.16
CA GLY A 10 -38.54 -25.44 -22.31
C GLY A 10 -39.34 -26.75 -22.32
N ASN A 11 -38.70 -27.81 -22.77
CA ASN A 11 -39.24 -29.18 -22.85
C ASN A 11 -39.95 -29.59 -21.56
N GLY A 12 -41.23 -29.89 -21.71
CA GLY A 12 -42.16 -30.10 -20.63
C GLY A 12 -41.85 -31.26 -19.67
N ARG A 13 -41.83 -30.93 -18.41
CA ARG A 13 -42.36 -31.81 -17.39
C ARG A 13 -43.75 -31.32 -17.03
N ASN A 14 -44.74 -32.17 -17.31
CA ASN A 14 -46.16 -31.91 -17.09
C ASN A 14 -46.41 -31.55 -15.60
N CYS A 15 -46.73 -30.29 -15.37
CA CYS A 15 -47.38 -29.87 -14.12
C CYS A 15 -48.91 -30.14 -14.30
N PRO A 16 -49.57 -30.90 -13.38
CA PRO A 16 -51.03 -31.06 -13.43
C PRO A 16 -51.71 -29.72 -13.16
N LYS A 17 -52.79 -29.45 -13.85
CA LYS A 17 -53.56 -28.17 -13.90
C LYS A 17 -54.16 -27.72 -12.55
N ILE A 18 -53.88 -28.35 -11.44
CA ILE A 18 -54.62 -28.15 -10.17
C ILE A 18 -53.85 -27.38 -9.08
N ASP A 19 -52.57 -27.05 -9.26
CA ASP A 19 -51.83 -26.26 -8.22
C ASP A 19 -50.72 -25.37 -8.81
N PHE A 20 -51.15 -24.30 -9.51
CA PHE A 20 -50.27 -23.36 -10.20
C PHE A 20 -49.39 -22.57 -9.19
N GLU A 21 -49.89 -22.30 -7.98
CA GLU A 21 -49.13 -21.60 -6.90
C GLU A 21 -48.10 -22.53 -6.25
N ARG A 22 -48.38 -23.83 -6.14
CA ARG A 22 -47.43 -24.80 -5.61
C ARG A 22 -46.30 -25.09 -6.59
N CYS A 23 -46.61 -25.04 -7.90
CA CYS A 23 -45.63 -25.19 -8.95
C CYS A 23 -44.69 -23.95 -9.04
N LYS A 24 -45.21 -22.72 -8.85
CA LYS A 24 -44.43 -21.52 -8.72
C LYS A 24 -43.47 -21.55 -7.52
N LYS A 25 -43.92 -22.08 -6.35
CA LYS A 25 -43.05 -22.21 -5.19
C LYS A 25 -41.96 -23.27 -5.39
N SER A 26 -42.25 -24.36 -6.12
CA SER A 26 -41.26 -25.38 -6.45
C SER A 26 -40.23 -24.88 -7.45
N ILE A 27 -40.63 -24.08 -8.42
CA ILE A 27 -39.71 -23.46 -9.41
C ILE A 27 -38.84 -22.35 -8.80
N LEU A 28 -39.32 -21.68 -7.75
CA LEU A 28 -38.56 -20.69 -6.99
C LEU A 28 -37.59 -21.34 -5.97
N HIS A 29 -37.72 -22.65 -5.68
CA HIS A 29 -36.81 -23.41 -4.83
C HIS A 29 -35.80 -24.26 -5.61
N ASP A 30 -35.98 -24.46 -6.92
CA ASP A 30 -34.93 -24.95 -7.78
C ASP A 30 -33.93 -23.80 -7.95
N ARG A 31 -32.93 -23.78 -7.06
CA ARG A 31 -31.69 -22.99 -7.26
C ARG A 31 -31.28 -23.22 -8.71
N PHE A 32 -31.37 -22.17 -9.53
CA PHE A 32 -30.68 -22.15 -10.80
C PHE A 32 -29.19 -22.37 -10.47
N HIS A 33 -28.72 -23.59 -10.57
CA HIS A 33 -27.31 -23.89 -10.70
C HIS A 33 -26.89 -23.26 -12.03
N PHE A 34 -26.48 -22.00 -11.98
CA PHE A 34 -25.67 -21.44 -13.04
C PHE A 34 -24.37 -22.27 -13.00
N ALA A 35 -24.20 -23.17 -13.96
CA ALA A 35 -22.91 -23.78 -14.30
C ALA A 35 -22.02 -22.69 -14.95
N GLY A 36 -21.86 -21.58 -14.26
CA GLY A 36 -21.01 -20.47 -14.65
C GLY A 36 -19.89 -20.32 -13.61
N SER A 37 -18.66 -20.23 -14.07
CA SER A 37 -17.55 -19.89 -13.18
C SER A 37 -17.79 -18.50 -12.59
N TYR A 38 -17.39 -18.30 -11.32
CA TYR A 38 -17.41 -16.97 -10.70
C TYR A 38 -16.56 -15.96 -11.49
N PRO A 39 -16.92 -14.66 -11.49
CA PRO A 39 -16.12 -13.62 -12.14
C PRO A 39 -14.72 -13.59 -11.57
N ARG A 40 -13.69 -13.51 -12.43
CA ARG A 40 -12.30 -13.37 -11.97
C ARG A 40 -12.03 -11.97 -11.45
N ALA A 41 -11.20 -11.87 -10.44
CA ALA A 41 -10.64 -10.59 -10.02
C ALA A 41 -9.86 -9.94 -11.18
N GLN A 42 -9.93 -8.61 -11.28
CA GLN A 42 -9.25 -7.80 -12.28
C GLN A 42 -8.36 -6.77 -11.60
N ASN A 43 -7.38 -6.25 -12.33
CA ASN A 43 -6.48 -5.19 -11.86
C ASN A 43 -5.82 -5.51 -10.50
N VAL A 44 -5.42 -6.77 -10.33
CA VAL A 44 -4.73 -7.22 -9.12
C VAL A 44 -3.39 -6.51 -9.02
N THR A 45 -3.22 -5.68 -7.99
CA THR A 45 -2.08 -4.75 -7.88
C THR A 45 -1.55 -4.70 -6.45
N TRP A 46 -0.23 -4.63 -6.32
CA TRP A 46 0.45 -4.37 -5.06
C TRP A 46 0.54 -2.86 -4.77
N LYS A 47 0.25 -2.48 -3.53
CA LYS A 47 0.53 -1.16 -2.98
C LYS A 47 1.34 -1.35 -1.71
N SER A 48 2.53 -0.77 -1.67
CA SER A 48 3.40 -0.93 -0.51
C SER A 48 4.12 0.39 -0.23
N THR A 49 4.00 0.88 1.00
CA THR A 49 4.75 2.04 1.50
C THR A 49 5.34 1.69 2.86
N ASN A 50 6.63 1.86 3.02
CA ASN A 50 7.36 1.50 4.25
C ASN A 50 7.00 0.07 4.72
N PHE A 51 6.92 -0.87 3.77
CA PHE A 51 6.58 -2.30 3.99
C PHE A 51 5.14 -2.54 4.47
N LYS A 52 4.27 -1.53 4.54
CA LYS A 52 2.83 -1.72 4.64
C LYS A 52 2.33 -2.16 3.27
N THR A 53 2.14 -3.46 3.10
CA THR A 53 1.91 -4.09 1.80
C THR A 53 0.47 -4.58 1.68
N ILE A 54 -0.25 -4.00 0.74
CA ILE A 54 -1.66 -4.25 0.49
C ILE A 54 -1.82 -4.76 -0.95
N LEU A 55 -2.50 -5.88 -1.12
CA LEU A 55 -3.00 -6.34 -2.42
C LEU A 55 -4.38 -5.75 -2.66
N THR A 56 -4.63 -5.21 -3.84
CA THR A 56 -5.92 -4.62 -4.24
C THR A 56 -6.37 -5.20 -5.58
N TRP A 57 -7.68 -5.30 -5.78
CA TRP A 57 -8.28 -5.78 -7.02
C TRP A 57 -9.71 -5.23 -7.18
N GLU A 58 -10.37 -5.59 -8.27
CA GLU A 58 -11.75 -5.29 -8.59
C GLU A 58 -12.41 -6.45 -9.38
N PRO A 59 -13.73 -6.48 -9.55
CA PRO A 59 -14.74 -5.63 -8.94
C PRO A 59 -15.04 -6.05 -7.50
N LYS A 60 -15.82 -5.24 -6.77
CA LYS A 60 -16.41 -5.68 -5.49
C LYS A 60 -17.35 -6.87 -5.78
N PRO A 61 -17.27 -7.98 -5.00
CA PRO A 61 -18.09 -9.15 -5.24
C PRO A 61 -19.57 -8.88 -4.96
N SER A 62 -20.45 -9.54 -5.72
CA SER A 62 -21.88 -9.61 -5.40
C SER A 62 -22.12 -10.53 -4.20
N ALA A 63 -23.39 -10.75 -3.83
CA ALA A 63 -23.74 -11.69 -2.78
C ALA A 63 -23.45 -13.17 -3.14
N ASP A 64 -23.21 -13.47 -4.42
CA ASP A 64 -23.11 -14.83 -4.94
C ASP A 64 -21.69 -15.41 -4.88
N TYR A 65 -20.68 -14.56 -4.67
CA TYR A 65 -19.28 -14.99 -4.57
C TYR A 65 -18.48 -14.11 -3.61
N SER A 66 -17.30 -14.58 -3.27
CA SER A 66 -16.34 -13.93 -2.38
C SER A 66 -14.93 -14.12 -2.91
N TYR A 67 -13.96 -13.47 -2.30
CA TYR A 67 -12.56 -13.62 -2.65
C TYR A 67 -11.75 -14.28 -1.54
N THR A 68 -10.85 -15.17 -1.92
CA THR A 68 -9.78 -15.69 -1.05
C THR A 68 -8.43 -15.33 -1.67
N VAL A 69 -7.50 -14.90 -0.83
CA VAL A 69 -6.13 -14.57 -1.27
C VAL A 69 -5.18 -15.68 -0.81
N GLU A 70 -4.48 -16.27 -1.79
CA GLU A 70 -3.33 -17.14 -1.60
C GLU A 70 -2.08 -16.41 -2.05
N PHE A 71 -0.99 -16.57 -1.35
CA PHE A 71 0.31 -16.00 -1.71
C PHE A 71 1.41 -17.05 -1.61
N SER A 72 2.49 -16.86 -2.34
CA SER A 72 3.66 -17.73 -2.28
C SER A 72 4.92 -16.98 -2.64
N VAL A 73 6.05 -17.45 -2.15
CA VAL A 73 7.34 -17.16 -2.78
C VAL A 73 7.30 -17.71 -4.20
N LEU A 74 7.91 -17.03 -5.15
CA LEU A 74 7.91 -17.43 -6.55
C LEU A 74 8.45 -18.86 -6.70
N GLY A 75 7.58 -19.77 -7.18
CA GLY A 75 7.87 -21.21 -7.32
C GLY A 75 7.73 -22.04 -6.04
N GLY A 76 7.26 -21.45 -4.94
CA GLY A 76 7.00 -22.13 -3.67
C GLY A 76 5.53 -22.50 -3.47
N ASP A 77 5.25 -23.13 -2.34
CA ASP A 77 3.91 -23.55 -1.97
C ASP A 77 3.01 -22.34 -1.64
N LYS A 78 1.76 -22.42 -2.07
CA LYS A 78 0.74 -21.39 -1.82
C LYS A 78 0.22 -21.46 -0.39
N GLN A 79 0.09 -20.33 0.25
CA GLN A 79 -0.47 -20.16 1.59
C GLN A 79 -1.66 -19.20 1.55
N LYS A 80 -2.73 -19.53 2.27
CA LYS A 80 -3.89 -18.64 2.42
C LYS A 80 -3.60 -17.57 3.47
N ASN A 81 -3.93 -16.31 3.15
CA ASN A 81 -3.92 -15.29 4.18
C ASN A 81 -5.17 -15.45 5.06
N PRO A 82 -5.05 -15.67 6.38
CA PRO A 82 -6.18 -15.98 7.27
C PRO A 82 -7.21 -14.84 7.36
N HIS A 83 -6.81 -13.61 7.11
CA HIS A 83 -7.70 -12.44 7.14
C HIS A 83 -8.40 -12.16 5.81
N CYS A 84 -8.07 -12.93 4.76
CA CYS A 84 -8.56 -12.71 3.41
C CYS A 84 -9.14 -14.03 2.82
N ILE A 85 -9.88 -14.78 3.64
CA ILE A 85 -10.59 -16.00 3.22
C ILE A 85 -12.06 -15.66 3.10
N ARG A 86 -12.64 -15.97 1.94
CA ARG A 86 -14.06 -15.75 1.60
C ARG A 86 -14.55 -14.35 1.99
N SER A 87 -13.78 -13.37 1.63
CA SER A 87 -14.00 -11.97 1.96
C SER A 87 -14.80 -11.24 0.87
N SER A 88 -15.68 -10.34 1.28
CA SER A 88 -16.36 -9.39 0.37
C SER A 88 -15.54 -8.13 0.09
N LYS A 89 -14.34 -8.03 0.67
CA LYS A 89 -13.42 -6.91 0.44
C LYS A 89 -12.63 -7.12 -0.84
N THR A 90 -12.16 -6.03 -1.42
CA THR A 90 -11.25 -5.99 -2.58
C THR A 90 -9.84 -5.54 -2.19
N VAL A 91 -9.48 -5.75 -0.93
CA VAL A 91 -8.17 -5.43 -0.37
C VAL A 91 -7.75 -6.54 0.59
N CYS A 92 -6.46 -6.86 0.60
CA CYS A 92 -5.85 -7.80 1.53
C CYS A 92 -4.52 -7.25 2.06
N ASP A 93 -4.41 -7.16 3.38
CA ASP A 93 -3.18 -6.77 4.04
C ASP A 93 -2.25 -7.97 4.17
N LEU A 94 -1.12 -7.92 3.48
CA LEU A 94 -0.10 -8.96 3.48
C LEU A 94 1.19 -8.54 4.20
N SER A 95 1.18 -7.40 4.89
CA SER A 95 2.38 -6.82 5.53
C SER A 95 3.10 -7.81 6.46
N SER A 96 2.35 -8.56 7.27
CA SER A 96 2.89 -9.56 8.21
C SER A 96 3.15 -10.93 7.58
N SER A 97 2.66 -11.15 6.36
CA SER A 97 2.76 -12.45 5.67
C SER A 97 4.03 -12.56 4.83
N LEU A 98 4.54 -11.44 4.31
CA LEU A 98 5.71 -11.40 3.44
C LEU A 98 7.00 -11.25 4.27
N THR A 99 7.39 -12.30 4.97
CA THR A 99 8.45 -12.27 6.00
C THR A 99 9.87 -12.21 5.43
N ASP A 100 10.13 -12.82 4.28
CA ASP A 100 11.42 -12.68 3.59
C ASP A 100 11.34 -11.49 2.63
N LEU A 101 12.06 -10.42 2.97
CA LEU A 101 12.01 -9.17 2.21
C LEU A 101 12.76 -9.22 0.87
N ASN A 102 13.67 -10.19 0.69
CA ASN A 102 14.57 -10.23 -0.46
C ASN A 102 14.11 -11.13 -1.61
N VAL A 103 13.06 -11.92 -1.39
CA VAL A 103 12.49 -12.81 -2.40
C VAL A 103 11.36 -12.14 -3.17
N TYR A 104 10.96 -12.75 -4.27
CA TYR A 104 9.76 -12.34 -5.01
C TYR A 104 8.58 -13.19 -4.59
N TYR A 105 7.45 -12.51 -4.40
CA TYR A 105 6.14 -13.10 -4.13
C TYR A 105 5.20 -12.93 -5.31
N THR A 106 4.25 -13.83 -5.41
CA THR A 106 3.02 -13.67 -6.18
C THR A 106 1.83 -13.97 -5.29
N ALA A 107 0.68 -13.44 -5.63
CA ALA A 107 -0.57 -13.72 -4.95
C ALA A 107 -1.66 -14.04 -5.99
N ASP A 108 -2.49 -15.03 -5.67
CA ASP A 108 -3.67 -15.38 -6.44
C ASP A 108 -4.91 -14.92 -5.69
N VAL A 109 -5.78 -14.23 -6.40
CA VAL A 109 -7.10 -13.83 -5.90
C VAL A 109 -8.12 -14.80 -6.50
N LEU A 110 -8.60 -15.72 -5.67
CA LEU A 110 -9.56 -16.75 -6.05
C LEU A 110 -10.99 -16.22 -5.86
N SER A 111 -11.86 -16.50 -6.82
CA SER A 111 -13.31 -16.24 -6.71
C SER A 111 -14.00 -17.53 -6.34
N GLU A 112 -14.59 -17.58 -5.17
CA GLU A 112 -15.24 -18.77 -4.61
C GLU A 112 -16.59 -18.44 -3.94
N PRO A 113 -17.42 -19.43 -3.60
CA PRO A 113 -18.70 -19.17 -2.96
C PRO A 113 -18.51 -18.40 -1.65
N PRO A 114 -19.50 -17.61 -1.21
CA PRO A 114 -19.45 -16.93 0.07
C PRO A 114 -19.42 -17.92 1.23
N LEU A 115 -19.05 -17.44 2.41
CA LEU A 115 -18.97 -18.27 3.60
C LEU A 115 -20.31 -18.97 3.88
N GLY A 116 -20.27 -20.29 4.08
CA GLY A 116 -21.45 -21.14 4.31
C GLY A 116 -22.17 -21.63 3.05
N ALA A 117 -21.78 -21.20 1.86
CA ALA A 117 -22.29 -21.76 0.61
C ALA A 117 -21.38 -22.88 0.08
N THR A 118 -21.98 -23.83 -0.65
CA THR A 118 -21.28 -24.94 -1.31
C THR A 118 -21.35 -24.79 -2.82
N THR A 119 -20.44 -25.43 -3.53
CA THR A 119 -20.37 -25.47 -4.98
C THR A 119 -19.82 -26.82 -5.44
N ASP A 120 -20.16 -27.24 -6.65
CA ASP A 120 -19.62 -28.41 -7.31
C ASP A 120 -18.34 -28.12 -8.11
N LEU A 121 -17.84 -26.86 -8.09
CA LEU A 121 -16.60 -26.50 -8.76
C LEU A 121 -15.41 -27.17 -8.05
N ILE A 122 -14.59 -27.89 -8.83
CA ILE A 122 -13.35 -28.51 -8.36
C ILE A 122 -12.24 -27.47 -8.24
N GLU A 123 -12.19 -26.52 -9.15
CA GLU A 123 -11.21 -25.43 -9.17
C GLU A 123 -11.92 -24.08 -9.26
N PHE A 124 -11.45 -23.13 -8.46
CA PHE A 124 -11.98 -21.76 -8.49
C PHE A 124 -11.22 -20.91 -9.51
N PRO A 125 -11.93 -20.05 -10.25
CA PRO A 125 -11.26 -19.08 -11.10
C PRO A 125 -10.43 -18.12 -10.26
N TYR A 126 -9.21 -17.84 -10.70
CA TYR A 126 -8.29 -16.94 -10.01
C TYR A 126 -7.57 -16.00 -10.97
N THR A 127 -7.00 -14.96 -10.44
CA THR A 127 -6.10 -14.03 -11.13
C THR A 127 -4.83 -13.86 -10.32
N THR A 128 -3.70 -14.07 -10.96
CA THR A 128 -2.38 -13.91 -10.35
C THR A 128 -1.92 -12.46 -10.44
N SER A 129 -1.37 -11.95 -9.34
CA SER A 129 -0.75 -10.63 -9.27
C SER A 129 0.55 -10.57 -10.07
N PRO A 130 1.04 -9.39 -10.43
CA PRO A 130 2.46 -9.21 -10.76
C PRO A 130 3.35 -9.72 -9.62
N ARG A 131 4.59 -10.09 -9.95
CA ARG A 131 5.60 -10.41 -8.91
C ARG A 131 5.95 -9.15 -8.12
N PHE A 132 6.19 -9.31 -6.82
CA PHE A 132 6.52 -8.25 -5.90
C PHE A 132 7.62 -8.69 -4.94
N SER A 133 8.62 -7.83 -4.71
CA SER A 133 9.66 -8.05 -3.70
C SER A 133 9.60 -6.90 -2.68
N PRO A 134 9.33 -7.18 -1.39
CA PRO A 134 9.20 -6.13 -0.38
C PRO A 134 10.41 -5.17 -0.35
N TYR A 135 11.63 -5.70 -0.39
CA TYR A 135 12.85 -4.90 -0.36
C TYR A 135 13.02 -4.03 -1.61
N LYS A 136 12.68 -4.55 -2.79
CA LYS A 136 12.92 -3.86 -4.06
C LYS A 136 11.82 -2.90 -4.45
N ASP A 137 10.56 -3.23 -4.12
CA ASP A 137 9.39 -2.60 -4.74
C ASP A 137 8.60 -1.70 -3.79
N THR A 138 8.79 -1.81 -2.43
CA THR A 138 8.10 -0.91 -1.49
C THR A 138 8.49 0.55 -1.73
N GLU A 139 7.50 1.45 -1.72
CA GLU A 139 7.78 2.89 -1.71
C GLU A 139 8.30 3.30 -0.35
N ILE A 140 9.21 4.27 -0.32
CA ILE A 140 9.70 4.83 0.95
C ILE A 140 9.01 6.17 1.17
N GLY A 141 8.33 6.29 2.29
CA GLY A 141 7.65 7.52 2.69
C GLY A 141 8.65 8.65 2.99
N LYS A 142 8.12 9.86 3.09
CA LYS A 142 8.91 11.06 3.39
C LYS A 142 9.50 11.00 4.80
N PRO A 143 10.78 11.31 4.98
CA PRO A 143 11.39 11.51 6.28
C PRO A 143 10.94 12.84 6.89
N GLU A 144 11.02 12.93 8.22
CA GLU A 144 10.99 14.20 8.94
C GLU A 144 12.43 14.63 9.26
N PHE A 145 12.66 15.92 9.47
CA PHE A 145 13.96 16.40 9.92
C PHE A 145 13.84 17.69 10.74
N LYS A 146 14.83 17.93 11.59
CA LYS A 146 15.01 19.19 12.33
C LYS A 146 16.22 19.91 11.79
N LEU A 147 16.14 21.24 11.76
CA LEU A 147 17.21 22.13 11.35
C LEU A 147 17.85 22.79 12.58
N GLU A 148 19.18 22.76 12.64
CA GLU A 148 19.96 23.54 13.59
C GLU A 148 21.01 24.37 12.86
N VAL A 149 21.05 25.67 13.12
CA VAL A 149 22.04 26.59 12.58
C VAL A 149 23.02 26.94 13.67
N SER A 150 24.33 26.81 13.41
CA SER A 150 25.37 27.18 14.37
C SER A 150 25.32 28.68 14.72
N GLU A 151 25.79 29.05 15.91
CA GLU A 151 25.80 30.45 16.40
C GLU A 151 26.55 31.40 15.46
N ASP A 152 27.64 30.92 14.86
CA ASP A 152 28.43 31.69 13.88
C ASP A 152 27.80 31.74 12.49
N LYS A 153 26.63 31.10 12.29
CA LYS A 153 25.85 31.00 11.02
C LYS A 153 26.65 30.45 9.84
N LYS A 154 27.67 29.62 10.10
CA LYS A 154 28.50 29.00 9.04
C LYS A 154 28.10 27.57 8.75
N LYS A 155 27.43 26.90 9.69
CA LYS A 155 27.06 25.49 9.60
C LYS A 155 25.57 25.35 9.82
N THR A 156 24.93 24.52 9.02
CA THR A 156 23.56 24.05 9.24
C THR A 156 23.58 22.52 9.34
N THR A 157 23.00 22.00 10.38
CA THR A 157 22.87 20.54 10.62
C THR A 157 21.41 20.13 10.47
N LEU A 158 21.18 19.10 9.68
CA LEU A 158 19.87 18.46 9.53
C LEU A 158 19.89 17.15 10.32
N TYR A 159 18.98 17.00 11.25
CA TYR A 159 18.77 15.74 11.98
C TYR A 159 17.55 15.02 11.41
N VAL A 160 17.79 13.98 10.62
CA VAL A 160 16.75 13.24 9.91
C VAL A 160 16.18 12.15 10.80
N THR A 161 14.85 12.09 10.88
CA THR A 161 14.09 11.01 11.53
C THR A 161 13.57 10.07 10.47
N ASP A 162 14.02 8.82 10.53
CA ASP A 162 13.66 7.79 9.56
C ASP A 162 12.20 7.36 9.71
N PRO A 163 11.44 7.22 8.61
CA PRO A 163 10.09 6.71 8.65
C PRO A 163 10.00 5.33 9.28
N LEU A 164 8.98 5.11 10.11
CA LEU A 164 8.65 3.80 10.64
C LEU A 164 8.10 2.90 9.54
N THR A 165 8.36 1.61 9.66
CA THR A 165 7.86 0.57 8.76
C THR A 165 6.67 -0.18 9.37
N ALA A 166 5.98 -0.99 8.59
CA ALA A 166 4.95 -1.90 9.11
C ALA A 166 5.56 -3.19 9.74
N LEU A 167 6.87 -3.28 9.85
CA LEU A 167 7.58 -4.46 10.33
C LEU A 167 7.97 -4.32 11.79
N PHE A 168 7.96 -5.45 12.50
CA PHE A 168 8.32 -5.56 13.90
C PHE A 168 9.39 -6.64 14.10
N LYS A 169 10.29 -6.41 15.03
CA LYS A 169 11.26 -7.39 15.50
C LYS A 169 11.37 -7.30 17.02
N ASP A 170 11.22 -8.42 17.70
CA ASP A 170 11.30 -8.51 19.16
C ASP A 170 10.41 -7.49 19.90
N GLY A 171 9.18 -7.26 19.37
CA GLY A 171 8.22 -6.31 19.92
C GLY A 171 8.47 -4.84 19.56
N ARG A 172 9.59 -4.51 18.90
CA ARG A 172 9.94 -3.16 18.46
C ARG A 172 9.57 -2.96 17.00
N GLN A 173 8.89 -1.86 16.69
CA GLN A 173 8.65 -1.43 15.32
C GLN A 173 9.97 -0.96 14.69
N LEU A 174 10.24 -1.44 13.48
CA LEU A 174 11.45 -1.10 12.72
C LEU A 174 11.23 0.17 11.91
N ASN A 175 12.29 0.95 11.70
CA ASN A 175 12.35 2.03 10.75
C ASN A 175 13.09 1.61 9.46
N ILE A 176 13.13 2.46 8.45
CA ILE A 176 13.80 2.15 7.18
C ILE A 176 15.31 1.92 7.35
N LYS A 177 15.98 2.57 8.32
CA LYS A 177 17.40 2.36 8.61
C LYS A 177 17.67 0.96 9.14
N ASP A 178 16.77 0.42 9.97
CA ASP A 178 16.88 -0.95 10.47
C ASP A 178 16.86 -2.00 9.33
N ILE A 179 16.16 -1.69 8.20
CA ILE A 179 16.01 -2.61 7.07
C ILE A 179 17.14 -2.43 6.05
N PHE A 180 17.40 -1.19 5.64
CA PHE A 180 18.34 -0.90 4.54
C PHE A 180 19.79 -0.75 5.02
N ASN A 181 20.00 -0.53 6.32
CA ASN A 181 21.33 -0.40 6.96
C ASN A 181 22.28 0.52 6.17
N ASP A 182 23.41 -0.01 5.72
CA ASP A 182 24.45 0.73 4.98
C ASP A 182 24.04 1.10 3.54
N HIS A 183 22.97 0.50 3.03
CA HIS A 183 22.41 0.87 1.73
C HIS A 183 21.58 2.15 1.76
N LEU A 184 21.11 2.58 2.97
CA LEU A 184 20.36 3.82 3.14
C LEU A 184 21.31 5.00 3.14
N GLN A 185 21.03 5.94 2.29
CA GLN A 185 21.62 7.28 2.23
C GLN A 185 20.51 8.32 2.24
N TYR A 186 20.88 9.58 2.42
CA TYR A 186 19.98 10.72 2.42
C TYR A 186 20.37 11.68 1.32
N LYS A 187 19.44 12.01 0.45
CA LYS A 187 19.61 13.04 -0.57
C LYS A 187 18.98 14.32 -0.05
N VAL A 188 19.83 15.31 0.23
CA VAL A 188 19.42 16.66 0.58
C VAL A 188 19.41 17.52 -0.66
N THR A 189 18.29 18.16 -0.93
CA THR A 189 18.15 19.17 -1.96
C THR A 189 17.94 20.52 -1.28
N TYR A 190 18.77 21.50 -1.59
CA TYR A 190 18.70 22.80 -0.94
C TYR A 190 18.95 23.95 -1.90
N ARG A 191 18.42 25.12 -1.56
CA ARG A 191 18.55 26.35 -2.34
C ARG A 191 18.54 27.57 -1.42
N LYS A 192 19.11 28.68 -1.87
CA LYS A 192 18.89 29.98 -1.23
C LYS A 192 17.40 30.32 -1.26
N ASN A 193 16.89 30.86 -0.18
CA ASN A 193 15.48 31.29 -0.13
C ASN A 193 15.22 32.30 -1.28
N LYS A 194 14.08 32.16 -1.94
CA LYS A 194 13.67 32.94 -3.13
C LYS A 194 14.57 32.75 -4.38
N SER A 195 15.48 31.78 -4.41
CA SER A 195 16.29 31.45 -5.60
C SER A 195 15.76 30.18 -6.27
N THR A 196 15.98 30.06 -7.59
CA THR A 196 15.63 28.85 -8.36
C THR A 196 16.78 27.86 -8.46
N GLY A 197 18.03 28.29 -8.19
CA GLY A 197 19.19 27.40 -8.24
C GLY A 197 19.20 26.37 -7.13
N MET A 198 19.17 25.07 -7.48
CA MET A 198 19.17 23.96 -6.54
C MET A 198 20.55 23.31 -6.46
N LYS A 199 20.96 22.96 -5.24
CA LYS A 199 22.13 22.12 -4.94
C LYS A 199 21.69 20.80 -4.34
N VAL A 200 22.51 19.77 -4.51
CA VAL A 200 22.27 18.41 -3.99
C VAL A 200 23.47 17.99 -3.17
N TYR A 201 23.19 17.38 -2.02
CA TYR A 201 24.17 16.74 -1.16
C TYR A 201 23.70 15.34 -0.80
N ILE A 202 24.60 14.36 -0.80
CA ILE A 202 24.32 12.98 -0.42
C ILE A 202 25.08 12.66 0.87
N SER A 203 24.35 12.18 1.89
CA SER A 203 24.91 11.75 3.18
C SER A 203 24.60 10.29 3.46
N LYS A 204 25.55 9.62 4.15
CA LYS A 204 25.34 8.26 4.72
C LYS A 204 24.83 8.29 6.16
N THR A 205 24.85 9.44 6.80
CA THR A 205 24.41 9.64 8.18
C THR A 205 23.15 10.50 8.22
N ASN A 206 22.32 10.28 9.23
CA ASN A 206 21.10 11.04 9.47
C ASN A 206 21.35 12.40 10.18
N ALA A 207 22.55 12.62 10.72
CA ALA A 207 23.02 13.93 11.15
C ALA A 207 23.88 14.50 10.01
N ILE A 208 23.31 15.46 9.25
CA ILE A 208 23.89 15.95 8.00
C ILE A 208 24.37 17.36 8.19
N GLU A 209 25.68 17.56 8.15
CA GLU A 209 26.30 18.86 8.28
C GLU A 209 26.58 19.47 6.92
N LEU A 210 26.10 20.71 6.72
CA LEU A 210 26.35 21.52 5.52
C LEU A 210 27.13 22.77 5.93
N THR A 211 28.36 22.89 5.43
CA THR A 211 29.30 23.97 5.78
C THR A 211 29.51 25.00 4.67
N ASP A 212 29.22 24.64 3.42
CA ASP A 212 29.45 25.52 2.26
C ASP A 212 28.23 26.43 1.97
N LEU A 213 27.70 27.05 3.04
CA LEU A 213 26.56 27.95 2.96
C LEU A 213 27.06 29.42 3.12
N ASP A 214 26.46 30.34 2.36
CA ASP A 214 26.77 31.75 2.48
C ASP A 214 26.31 32.29 3.83
N ARG A 215 27.17 32.95 4.56
CA ARG A 215 26.90 33.52 5.87
C ARG A 215 25.71 34.50 5.83
N GLY A 216 24.73 34.30 6.72
CA GLY A 216 23.60 35.22 6.84
C GLY A 216 22.56 35.09 5.73
N VAL A 217 22.71 34.11 4.84
CA VAL A 217 21.73 33.82 3.80
C VAL A 217 20.82 32.69 4.25
N SER A 218 19.50 32.87 4.13
CA SER A 218 18.53 31.84 4.39
C SER A 218 18.53 30.79 3.28
N TYR A 219 18.54 29.52 3.66
CA TYR A 219 18.43 28.36 2.77
C TYR A 219 17.23 27.53 3.14
N CYS A 220 16.56 26.99 2.13
CA CYS A 220 15.49 26.02 2.29
C CYS A 220 15.98 24.63 1.88
N PHE A 221 15.68 23.62 2.70
CA PHE A 221 16.16 22.26 2.59
C PHE A 221 14.98 21.30 2.46
N SER A 222 15.16 20.25 1.68
CA SER A 222 14.28 19.09 1.64
C SER A 222 15.13 17.83 1.60
N VAL A 223 14.66 16.77 2.26
CA VAL A 223 15.38 15.50 2.41
C VAL A 223 14.52 14.36 1.86
N GLN A 224 15.15 13.39 1.24
CA GLN A 224 14.52 12.11 0.86
C GLN A 224 15.49 10.96 1.10
N ALA A 225 14.95 9.79 1.43
CA ALA A 225 15.73 8.56 1.48
C ALA A 225 16.28 8.24 0.09
N TYR A 226 17.51 7.77 0.02
CA TYR A 226 18.18 7.36 -1.21
C TYR A 226 18.82 6.00 -1.03
N ILE A 227 18.41 5.03 -1.83
CA ILE A 227 18.87 3.63 -1.77
C ILE A 227 19.42 3.25 -3.15
N PRO A 228 20.72 3.54 -3.42
CA PRO A 228 21.31 3.36 -4.75
C PRO A 228 21.36 1.92 -5.24
N SER A 229 21.22 0.94 -4.35
CA SER A 229 21.18 -0.49 -4.69
C SER A 229 19.87 -0.96 -5.33
N ARG A 230 18.82 -0.11 -5.32
CA ARG A 230 17.52 -0.43 -5.94
C ARG A 230 17.48 0.01 -7.40
N SER A 231 16.43 -0.42 -8.13
CA SER A 231 16.18 0.07 -9.50
C SER A 231 15.99 1.59 -9.53
N ILE A 232 16.34 2.23 -10.65
CA ILE A 232 16.39 3.70 -10.78
C ILE A 232 15.08 4.37 -10.35
N ASP A 233 13.95 3.78 -10.69
CA ASP A 233 12.60 4.25 -10.36
C ASP A 233 12.23 4.06 -8.88
N LYS A 234 12.99 3.27 -8.12
CA LYS A 234 12.78 2.95 -6.69
C LYS A 234 13.89 3.42 -5.77
N GLN A 235 14.93 4.07 -6.30
CA GLN A 235 16.07 4.53 -5.49
C GLN A 235 15.69 5.63 -4.51
N LEU A 236 14.77 6.52 -4.90
CA LEU A 236 14.38 7.69 -4.11
C LEU A 236 13.04 7.45 -3.41
N GLY A 237 12.98 7.80 -2.13
CA GLY A 237 11.74 7.90 -1.38
C GLY A 237 11.01 9.22 -1.64
N GLU A 238 9.89 9.42 -0.96
CA GLU A 238 9.15 10.67 -1.01
C GLU A 238 9.99 11.83 -0.44
N LEU A 239 9.84 13.01 -1.05
CA LEU A 239 10.52 14.22 -0.60
C LEU A 239 9.83 14.77 0.66
N SER A 240 10.62 15.14 1.67
CA SER A 240 10.12 15.81 2.87
C SER A 240 9.51 17.17 2.55
N GLN A 241 8.73 17.69 3.50
CA GLN A 241 8.37 19.12 3.45
C GLN A 241 9.64 19.99 3.53
N PRO A 242 9.72 21.09 2.77
CA PRO A 242 10.85 22.00 2.86
C PRO A 242 10.84 22.73 4.21
N GLN A 243 12.03 22.91 4.79
CA GLN A 243 12.25 23.79 5.95
C GLN A 243 13.35 24.80 5.63
N CYS A 244 13.17 26.04 6.06
CA CYS A 244 14.13 27.12 5.79
C CYS A 244 14.85 27.53 7.08
N SER A 245 16.13 27.92 6.97
CA SER A 245 16.99 28.26 8.13
C SER A 245 16.62 29.57 8.84
N ASN A 246 15.80 30.42 8.23
CA ASN A 246 15.20 31.58 8.83
C ASN A 246 13.73 31.61 8.40
N ASP A 247 12.86 30.90 9.12
CA ASP A 247 11.43 31.12 9.05
C ASP A 247 11.08 32.20 10.07
N ASP A 248 10.61 33.37 9.57
CA ASP A 248 10.16 34.51 10.41
C ASP A 248 8.94 34.16 11.31
N HIS A 249 8.51 32.89 11.34
CA HIS A 249 7.38 32.42 12.15
C HIS A 249 7.73 32.11 13.62
N GLN A 250 9.01 32.14 14.02
CA GLN A 250 9.38 31.97 15.45
C GLN A 250 9.32 33.25 16.29
N SER A 251 9.15 34.43 15.67
CA SER A 251 9.14 35.71 16.39
C SER A 251 7.79 36.19 16.91
N ILE A 252 6.69 35.45 16.68
CA ILE A 252 5.34 35.86 17.12
C ILE A 252 4.97 35.33 18.51
N PHE A 253 5.68 34.35 19.04
CA PHE A 253 5.35 33.73 20.36
C PHE A 253 6.20 34.22 21.54
N GLU A 254 7.25 35.03 21.35
CA GLU A 254 8.06 35.59 22.45
C GLU A 254 7.69 37.02 22.85
N GLY A 255 6.71 37.65 22.19
CA GLY A 255 6.34 39.06 22.38
C GLY A 255 5.19 39.36 23.35
N GLU A 256 4.51 38.38 23.93
CA GLU A 256 3.27 38.60 24.71
C GLU A 256 3.34 38.25 26.21
N LEU A 257 4.52 38.24 26.82
CA LEU A 257 4.65 38.05 28.28
C LEU A 257 5.44 39.17 28.97
N SER A 258 5.15 40.42 28.65
CA SER A 258 5.54 41.51 29.54
C SER A 258 4.73 42.77 29.27
N LEU A 259 3.50 42.85 29.74
CA LEU A 259 2.83 44.09 30.12
C LEU A 259 1.54 43.72 30.86
N ASN A 260 1.66 43.57 32.18
CA ASN A 260 0.58 43.92 33.10
C ASN A 260 1.17 44.24 34.45
N TYR A 261 1.34 45.51 34.67
CA TYR A 261 1.16 46.17 35.93
C TYR A 261 0.09 47.22 35.78
#